data_5f3a7058f58822dc4835928af488c9ce
#
_entry.id   5f3a7058f58822dc4835928af488c9ce
#
_cell.length_a   1.000
_cell.length_b   1.000
_cell.length_c   1.000
_cell.angle_alpha   90.00
_cell.angle_beta   90.00
_cell.angle_gamma   90.00
#
_symmetry.space_group_name_H-M   'P 1'
#
loop_
_entity.id
_entity.type
_entity.pdbx_description
1 polymer ?
#
loop_
_entity_poly.entity_id
_entity_poly.type
_entity_poly.pdbx_seq_one_letter_code
_entity_poly.pdbx_strand_id
1 'polypeptide(L)'
;NWAIAILCLLTFSKYFYMASMTSYFTFFLIDKFGVDIKVSQLCLFAFMAAVAVGTILGGGIGDRYGRKYVIWGSILGAAPFTLALPYVNFTLTIILAIIIGLVISSAFSAILVYATELKPDKVGMMAGLFFGLNFGLGGIGSAFFGWLADKTSIEFIFQISTLLPLLGMVTVFLPNIDGK
;
A
#
# COMPACT_ATOMS: atom_id res chain seq x y z
N ASN A 1 -0.43 18.00 15.10
CA ASN A 1 -1.77 17.90 14.49
C ASN A 1 -2.16 16.43 14.34
N TRP A 2 -3.31 16.04 14.89
CA TRP A 2 -3.77 14.64 14.87
C TRP A 2 -4.03 14.12 13.45
N ALA A 3 -4.45 14.97 12.52
CA ALA A 3 -4.65 14.58 11.12
C ALA A 3 -3.33 14.13 10.47
N ILE A 4 -2.22 14.82 10.76
CA ILE A 4 -0.89 14.42 10.29
C ILE A 4 -0.49 13.06 10.89
N ALA A 5 -0.77 12.85 12.17
CA ALA A 5 -0.49 11.58 12.84
C ALA A 5 -1.27 10.41 12.18
N ILE A 6 -2.55 10.62 11.85
CA ILE A 6 -3.36 9.63 11.14
C ILE A 6 -2.78 9.35 9.75
N LEU A 7 -2.41 10.39 9.01
CA LEU A 7 -1.79 10.21 7.68
C LEU A 7 -0.47 9.45 7.77
N CYS A 8 0.34 9.70 8.79
CA CYS A 8 1.58 8.95 9.02
C CYS A 8 1.29 7.47 9.30
N LEU A 9 0.26 7.18 10.10
CA LEU A 9 -0.16 5.81 10.37
C LEU A 9 -0.66 5.09 9.11
N LEU A 10 -1.44 5.78 8.29
CA LEU A 10 -1.90 5.24 7.01
C LEU A 10 -0.75 4.99 6.05
N THR A 11 0.22 5.90 5.99
CA THR A 11 1.44 5.75 5.20
C THR A 11 2.24 4.54 5.68
N PHE A 12 2.39 4.39 7.00
CA PHE A 12 3.04 3.21 7.60
C PHE A 12 2.36 1.92 7.14
N SER A 13 1.05 1.82 7.30
CA SER A 13 0.26 0.66 6.91
C SER A 13 0.49 0.31 5.43
N LYS A 14 0.34 1.30 4.56
CA LYS A 14 0.46 1.11 3.12
C LYS A 14 1.88 0.66 2.73
N TYR A 15 2.91 1.35 3.22
CA TYR A 15 4.27 1.08 2.76
C TYR A 15 4.89 -0.16 3.39
N PHE A 16 4.49 -0.53 4.60
CA PHE A 16 4.86 -1.84 5.13
C PHE A 16 4.24 -2.96 4.30
N TYR A 17 2.97 -2.83 3.93
CA TYR A 17 2.35 -3.83 3.05
C TYR A 17 3.04 -3.87 1.68
N MET A 18 3.29 -2.70 1.08
CA MET A 18 3.99 -2.62 -0.21
C MET A 18 5.40 -3.20 -0.13
N ALA A 19 6.09 -3.05 1.00
CA ALA A 19 7.41 -3.65 1.20
C ALA A 19 7.35 -5.18 1.15
N SER A 20 6.32 -5.79 1.77
CA SER A 20 6.13 -7.24 1.69
C SER A 20 5.89 -7.69 0.24
N MET A 21 5.06 -6.98 -0.50
CA MET A 21 4.76 -7.31 -1.90
C MET A 21 5.98 -7.12 -2.81
N THR A 22 6.64 -5.97 -2.75
CA THR A 22 7.74 -5.68 -3.67
C THR A 22 9.00 -6.51 -3.40
N SER A 23 9.28 -6.83 -2.14
CA SER A 23 10.49 -7.56 -1.76
C SER A 23 10.32 -9.07 -1.73
N TYR A 24 9.13 -9.58 -1.41
CA TYR A 24 8.94 -11.01 -1.12
C TYR A 24 7.87 -11.69 -1.96
N PHE A 25 7.16 -10.98 -2.83
CA PHE A 25 6.10 -11.58 -3.64
C PHE A 25 6.64 -12.68 -4.57
N THR A 26 7.82 -12.46 -5.17
CA THR A 26 8.46 -13.47 -6.02
C THR A 26 8.80 -14.73 -5.23
N PHE A 27 9.35 -14.57 -4.03
CA PHE A 27 9.64 -15.71 -3.14
C PHE A 27 8.37 -16.43 -2.70
N PHE A 28 7.31 -15.69 -2.42
CA PHE A 28 6.01 -16.27 -2.07
C PHE A 28 5.46 -17.15 -3.21
N LEU A 29 5.52 -16.67 -4.43
CA LEU A 29 5.04 -17.42 -5.60
C LEU A 29 5.87 -18.69 -5.84
N ILE A 30 7.19 -18.59 -5.71
CA ILE A 30 8.09 -19.73 -5.88
C ILE A 30 7.84 -20.76 -4.78
N ASP A 31 7.75 -20.32 -3.54
CA ASP A 31 7.59 -21.19 -2.37
C ASP A 31 6.24 -21.90 -2.37
N LYS A 32 5.16 -21.17 -2.67
CA LYS A 32 3.80 -21.71 -2.60
C LYS A 32 3.38 -22.48 -3.83
N PHE A 33 3.73 -21.99 -5.02
CA PHE A 33 3.23 -22.55 -6.30
C PHE A 33 4.29 -23.27 -7.11
N GLY A 34 5.56 -23.20 -6.70
CA GLY A 34 6.63 -23.89 -7.41
C GLY A 34 6.92 -23.34 -8.81
N VAL A 35 6.56 -22.08 -9.10
CA VAL A 35 6.85 -21.44 -10.39
C VAL A 35 8.34 -21.11 -10.49
N ASP A 36 8.86 -20.96 -11.72
CA ASP A 36 10.24 -20.58 -11.90
C ASP A 36 10.45 -19.08 -11.62
N ILE A 37 11.72 -18.68 -11.50
CA ILE A 37 12.09 -17.30 -11.16
C ILE A 37 11.57 -16.32 -12.19
N LYS A 38 11.66 -16.68 -13.48
CA LYS A 38 11.22 -15.81 -14.57
C LYS A 38 9.72 -15.53 -14.51
N VAL A 39 8.90 -16.54 -14.26
CA VAL A 39 7.45 -16.38 -14.13
C VAL A 39 7.12 -15.51 -12.92
N SER A 40 7.79 -15.73 -11.78
CA SER A 40 7.55 -14.94 -10.57
C SER A 40 7.89 -13.46 -10.78
N GLN A 41 8.95 -13.17 -11.50
CA GLN A 41 9.34 -11.79 -11.81
C GLN A 41 8.37 -11.12 -12.79
N LEU A 42 7.80 -11.85 -13.75
CA LEU A 42 6.76 -11.32 -14.63
C LEU A 42 5.49 -10.98 -13.84
N CYS A 43 5.14 -11.79 -12.85
CA CYS A 43 4.02 -11.51 -11.96
C CYS A 43 4.27 -10.25 -11.12
N LEU A 44 5.48 -10.08 -10.60
CA LEU A 44 5.87 -8.85 -9.88
C LEU A 44 5.81 -7.65 -10.81
N PHE A 45 6.25 -7.77 -12.04
CA PHE A 45 6.14 -6.70 -13.04
C PHE A 45 4.70 -6.28 -13.26
N ALA A 46 3.78 -7.25 -13.40
CA ALA A 46 2.35 -6.95 -13.54
C ALA A 46 1.81 -6.18 -12.34
N PHE A 47 2.20 -6.56 -11.13
CA PHE A 47 1.85 -5.84 -9.90
C PHE A 47 2.39 -4.41 -9.92
N MET A 48 3.66 -4.22 -10.27
CA MET A 48 4.29 -2.90 -10.31
C MET A 48 3.67 -2.00 -11.39
N ALA A 49 3.30 -2.57 -12.54
CA ALA A 49 2.58 -1.83 -13.59
C ALA A 49 1.22 -1.37 -13.08
N ALA A 50 0.51 -2.22 -12.35
CA ALA A 50 -0.77 -1.87 -11.71
C ALA A 50 -0.59 -0.76 -10.68
N VAL A 51 0.50 -0.77 -9.91
CA VAL A 51 0.84 0.30 -8.95
C VAL A 51 1.01 1.64 -9.69
N ALA A 52 1.74 1.65 -10.80
CA ALA A 52 1.96 2.87 -11.56
C ALA A 52 0.64 3.44 -12.10
N VAL A 53 -0.20 2.59 -12.70
CA VAL A 53 -1.51 3.00 -13.22
C VAL A 53 -2.41 3.51 -12.08
N GLY A 54 -2.45 2.80 -10.95
CA GLY A 54 -3.26 3.18 -9.79
C GLY A 54 -2.85 4.53 -9.20
N THR A 55 -1.55 4.83 -9.17
CA THR A 55 -1.05 6.12 -8.67
C THR A 55 -1.55 7.26 -9.55
N ILE A 56 -1.51 7.09 -10.87
CA ILE A 56 -2.00 8.10 -11.82
C ILE A 56 -3.52 8.30 -11.66
N LEU A 57 -4.27 7.20 -11.63
CA LEU A 57 -5.73 7.25 -11.50
C LEU A 57 -6.15 7.85 -10.17
N GLY A 58 -5.43 7.56 -9.09
CA GLY A 58 -5.73 8.05 -7.75
C GLY A 58 -5.66 9.57 -7.65
N GLY A 59 -4.72 10.19 -8.36
CA GLY A 59 -4.64 11.65 -8.43
C GLY A 59 -5.90 12.26 -9.01
N GLY A 60 -6.30 11.78 -10.19
CA GLY A 60 -7.51 12.30 -10.88
C GLY A 60 -8.80 12.03 -10.10
N ILE A 61 -8.93 10.85 -9.50
CA ILE A 61 -10.11 10.51 -8.71
C ILE A 61 -10.16 11.36 -7.43
N GLY A 62 -9.01 11.58 -6.78
CA GLY A 62 -8.92 12.42 -5.59
C GLY A 62 -9.33 13.87 -5.85
N ASP A 63 -8.95 14.40 -6.99
CA ASP A 63 -9.33 15.76 -7.39
C ASP A 63 -10.85 15.89 -7.63
N ARG A 64 -11.48 14.80 -8.08
CA ARG A 64 -12.92 14.82 -8.45
C ARG A 64 -13.84 14.51 -7.27
N TYR A 65 -13.48 13.51 -6.44
CA TYR A 65 -14.36 12.98 -5.39
C TYR A 65 -13.94 13.32 -3.97
N GLY A 66 -12.77 13.92 -3.78
CA GLY A 66 -12.23 14.24 -2.46
C GLY A 66 -11.15 13.27 -2.01
N ARG A 67 -10.09 13.82 -1.41
CA ARG A 67 -8.91 13.03 -1.05
C ARG A 67 -9.17 12.06 0.10
N LYS A 68 -9.93 12.49 1.10
CA LYS A 68 -10.29 11.62 2.23
C LYS A 68 -10.99 10.33 1.76
N TYR A 69 -11.92 10.46 0.83
CA TYR A 69 -12.67 9.32 0.32
C TYR A 69 -11.81 8.38 -0.50
N VAL A 70 -10.87 8.92 -1.28
CA VAL A 70 -9.91 8.09 -2.03
C VAL A 70 -8.98 7.34 -1.07
N ILE A 71 -8.46 8.00 -0.05
CA ILE A 71 -7.60 7.36 0.97
C ILE A 71 -8.37 6.23 1.67
N TRP A 72 -9.56 6.54 2.16
CA TRP A 72 -10.42 5.57 2.82
C TRP A 72 -10.76 4.38 1.92
N GLY A 73 -11.24 4.67 0.71
CA GLY A 73 -11.67 3.65 -0.24
C GLY A 73 -10.50 2.79 -0.73
N SER A 74 -9.32 3.39 -0.92
CA SER A 74 -8.15 2.64 -1.39
C SER A 74 -7.62 1.67 -0.36
N ILE A 75 -7.47 2.11 0.88
CA ILE A 75 -6.87 1.26 1.91
C ILE A 75 -7.87 0.22 2.40
N LEU A 76 -9.09 0.63 2.74
CA LEU A 76 -10.12 -0.31 3.19
C LEU A 76 -10.66 -1.17 2.05
N GLY A 77 -10.75 -0.62 0.83
CA GLY A 77 -11.17 -1.38 -0.33
C GLY A 77 -10.20 -2.47 -0.74
N ALA A 78 -8.91 -2.29 -0.48
CA ALA A 78 -7.90 -3.32 -0.71
C ALA A 78 -7.95 -4.43 0.35
N ALA A 79 -8.45 -4.17 1.55
CA ALA A 79 -8.39 -5.11 2.68
C ALA A 79 -9.00 -6.49 2.35
N PRO A 80 -10.19 -6.62 1.74
CA PRO A 80 -10.73 -7.94 1.39
C PRO A 80 -9.81 -8.71 0.44
N PHE A 81 -9.22 -8.02 -0.53
CA PHE A 81 -8.33 -8.63 -1.51
C PHE A 81 -7.01 -9.06 -0.88
N THR A 82 -6.45 -8.22 -0.01
CA THR A 82 -5.21 -8.57 0.70
C THR A 82 -5.41 -9.74 1.64
N LEU A 83 -6.55 -9.80 2.34
CA LEU A 83 -6.87 -10.91 3.23
C LEU A 83 -7.03 -12.23 2.47
N ALA A 84 -7.55 -12.20 1.24
CA ALA A 84 -7.77 -13.40 0.44
C ALA A 84 -6.49 -13.89 -0.26
N LEU A 85 -5.53 -13.00 -0.55
CA LEU A 85 -4.39 -13.30 -1.42
C LEU A 85 -3.58 -14.53 -0.98
N PRO A 86 -3.24 -14.74 0.32
CA PRO A 86 -2.44 -15.89 0.73
C PRO A 86 -3.17 -17.24 0.63
N TYR A 87 -4.49 -17.24 0.41
CA TYR A 87 -5.32 -18.42 0.55
C TYR A 87 -5.93 -18.91 -0.76
N VAL A 88 -5.62 -18.28 -1.90
CA VAL A 88 -6.20 -18.58 -3.20
C VAL A 88 -5.18 -19.27 -4.12
N ASN A 89 -5.63 -19.77 -5.26
CA ASN A 89 -4.76 -20.43 -6.23
C ASN A 89 -3.87 -19.42 -6.98
N PHE A 90 -2.98 -19.92 -7.84
CA PHE A 90 -2.02 -19.09 -8.57
C PHE A 90 -2.70 -18.02 -9.43
N THR A 91 -3.69 -18.40 -10.23
CA THR A 91 -4.38 -17.46 -11.12
C THR A 91 -5.07 -16.35 -10.34
N LEU A 92 -5.80 -16.70 -9.27
CA LEU A 92 -6.46 -15.71 -8.41
C LEU A 92 -5.45 -14.85 -7.65
N THR A 93 -4.32 -15.41 -7.25
CA THR A 93 -3.25 -14.65 -6.60
C THR A 93 -2.75 -13.53 -7.51
N ILE A 94 -2.53 -13.80 -8.79
CA ILE A 94 -2.07 -12.79 -9.75
C ILE A 94 -3.15 -11.74 -9.98
N ILE A 95 -4.40 -12.13 -10.16
CA ILE A 95 -5.52 -11.21 -10.33
C ILE A 95 -5.67 -10.31 -9.12
N LEU A 96 -5.64 -10.88 -7.92
CA LEU A 96 -5.73 -10.11 -6.67
C LEU A 96 -4.55 -9.17 -6.50
N ALA A 97 -3.33 -9.59 -6.85
CA ALA A 97 -2.16 -8.74 -6.78
C ALA A 97 -2.30 -7.51 -7.67
N ILE A 98 -2.81 -7.67 -8.89
CA ILE A 98 -3.04 -6.55 -9.80
C ILE A 98 -4.09 -5.60 -9.23
N ILE A 99 -5.21 -6.13 -8.71
CA ILE A 99 -6.27 -5.32 -8.09
C ILE A 99 -5.72 -4.57 -6.88
N ILE A 100 -4.96 -5.24 -6.02
CA ILE A 100 -4.35 -4.63 -4.83
C ILE A 100 -3.40 -3.50 -5.24
N GLY A 101 -2.56 -3.73 -6.24
CA GLY A 101 -1.65 -2.72 -6.75
C GLY A 101 -2.37 -1.48 -7.24
N LEU A 102 -3.44 -1.65 -8.03
CA LEU A 102 -4.26 -0.54 -8.52
C LEU A 102 -4.92 0.22 -7.37
N VAL A 103 -5.53 -0.49 -6.43
CA VAL A 103 -6.36 0.12 -5.38
C VAL A 103 -5.51 0.79 -4.32
N ILE A 104 -4.50 0.11 -3.77
CA ILE A 104 -3.65 0.67 -2.70
C ILE A 104 -2.85 1.87 -3.20
N SER A 105 -2.27 1.79 -4.38
CA SER A 105 -1.41 2.85 -4.91
C SER A 105 -2.18 4.14 -5.21
N SER A 106 -3.49 4.08 -5.43
CA SER A 106 -4.31 5.26 -5.63
C SER A 106 -4.33 6.20 -4.41
N ALA A 107 -4.03 5.68 -3.21
CA ALA A 107 -3.94 6.49 -2.00
C ALA A 107 -2.68 7.38 -1.95
N PHE A 108 -1.63 7.08 -2.71
CA PHE A 108 -0.35 7.79 -2.59
C PHE A 108 -0.50 9.28 -2.88
N SER A 109 -1.00 9.64 -4.06
CA SER A 109 -1.17 11.03 -4.44
C SER A 109 -2.20 11.73 -3.55
N ALA A 110 -3.27 11.04 -3.18
CA ALA A 110 -4.29 11.58 -2.28
C ALA A 110 -3.72 11.91 -0.90
N ILE A 111 -2.91 11.05 -0.31
CA ILE A 111 -2.25 11.30 0.98
C ILE A 111 -1.32 12.51 0.89
N LEU A 112 -0.51 12.57 -0.15
CA LEU A 112 0.46 13.66 -0.33
C LEU A 112 -0.24 15.01 -0.49
N VAL A 113 -1.25 15.09 -1.35
CA VAL A 113 -2.00 16.33 -1.57
C VAL A 113 -2.76 16.73 -0.30
N TYR A 114 -3.41 15.80 0.38
CA TYR A 114 -4.10 16.06 1.64
C TYR A 114 -3.13 16.66 2.68
N ALA A 115 -1.94 16.08 2.81
CA ALA A 115 -0.93 16.55 3.75
C ALA A 115 -0.47 17.97 3.43
N THR A 116 -0.25 18.29 2.15
CA THR A 116 0.15 19.64 1.74
C THR A 116 -0.96 20.65 1.91
N GLU A 117 -2.22 20.25 1.75
CA GLU A 117 -3.38 21.13 1.98
C GLU A 117 -3.61 21.42 3.47
N LEU A 118 -3.20 20.51 4.37
CA LEU A 118 -3.27 20.76 5.82
C LEU A 118 -2.31 21.85 6.28
N LYS A 119 -1.19 22.03 5.59
CA LYS A 119 -0.16 23.01 5.91
C LYS A 119 0.29 23.74 4.65
N PRO A 120 -0.56 24.64 4.10
CA PRO A 120 -0.25 25.31 2.83
C PRO A 120 1.00 26.20 2.88
N ASP A 121 1.36 26.68 4.07
CA ASP A 121 2.55 27.49 4.31
C ASP A 121 3.84 26.64 4.39
N LYS A 122 3.74 25.31 4.46
CA LYS A 122 4.87 24.40 4.65
C LYS A 122 4.84 23.22 3.67
N VAL A 123 4.44 23.46 2.42
CA VAL A 123 4.28 22.42 1.40
C VAL A 123 5.55 21.58 1.22
N GLY A 124 6.72 22.25 1.13
CA GLY A 124 8.00 21.53 0.96
C GLY A 124 8.31 20.61 2.14
N MET A 125 8.03 21.09 3.38
CA MET A 125 8.25 20.28 4.58
C MET A 125 7.32 19.07 4.61
N MET A 126 6.03 19.24 4.26
CA MET A 126 5.06 18.14 4.21
C MET A 126 5.43 17.12 3.13
N ALA A 127 5.79 17.58 1.95
CA ALA A 127 6.22 16.70 0.87
C ALA A 127 7.47 15.90 1.28
N GLY A 128 8.47 16.57 1.84
CA GLY A 128 9.69 15.92 2.32
C GLY A 128 9.43 14.89 3.40
N LEU A 129 8.54 15.19 4.35
CA LEU A 129 8.15 14.25 5.39
C LEU A 129 7.55 12.97 4.80
N PHE A 130 6.57 13.11 3.91
CA PHE A 130 5.86 11.94 3.37
C PHE A 130 6.71 11.16 2.36
N PHE A 131 7.53 11.81 1.54
CA PHE A 131 8.50 11.10 0.70
C PHE A 131 9.55 10.37 1.54
N GLY A 132 10.05 11.02 2.59
CA GLY A 132 10.99 10.39 3.53
C GLY A 132 10.38 9.18 4.23
N LEU A 133 9.13 9.28 4.66
CA LEU A 133 8.40 8.14 5.24
C LEU A 133 8.22 7.02 4.22
N ASN A 134 7.88 7.34 2.96
CA ASN A 134 7.70 6.33 1.93
C ASN A 134 8.95 5.46 1.76
N PHE A 135 10.09 6.09 1.54
CA PHE A 135 11.34 5.36 1.32
C PHE A 135 11.86 4.72 2.61
N GLY A 136 11.78 5.45 3.73
CA GLY A 136 12.23 4.95 5.03
C GLY A 136 11.42 3.74 5.50
N LEU A 137 10.10 3.82 5.43
CA LEU A 137 9.22 2.72 5.82
C LEU A 137 9.34 1.52 4.88
N GLY A 138 9.55 1.76 3.58
CA GLY A 138 9.81 0.68 2.63
C GLY A 138 11.07 -0.11 2.99
N GLY A 139 12.16 0.59 3.33
CA GLY A 139 13.40 -0.05 3.74
C GLY A 139 13.28 -0.78 5.07
N ILE A 140 12.69 -0.13 6.08
CA ILE A 140 12.47 -0.73 7.41
C ILE A 140 11.52 -1.94 7.28
N GLY A 141 10.46 -1.80 6.48
CA GLY A 141 9.50 -2.88 6.28
C GLY A 141 10.14 -4.11 5.64
N SER A 142 10.96 -3.91 4.61
CA SER A 142 11.67 -5.01 3.96
C SER A 142 12.62 -5.72 4.92
N ALA A 143 13.35 -4.97 5.73
CA ALA A 143 14.26 -5.53 6.74
C ALA A 143 13.48 -6.29 7.82
N PHE A 144 12.38 -5.73 8.31
CA PHE A 144 11.55 -6.36 9.33
C PHE A 144 10.95 -7.67 8.82
N PHE A 145 10.37 -7.66 7.62
CA PHE A 145 9.76 -8.88 7.06
C PHE A 145 10.83 -9.91 6.68
N GLY A 146 12.03 -9.50 6.28
CA GLY A 146 13.14 -10.42 6.06
C GLY A 146 13.56 -11.14 7.33
N TRP A 147 13.72 -10.39 8.41
CA TRP A 147 14.02 -10.96 9.72
C TRP A 147 12.91 -11.93 10.18
N LEU A 148 11.66 -11.54 9.99
CA LEU A 148 10.52 -12.36 10.39
C LEU A 148 10.42 -13.63 9.52
N ALA A 149 10.67 -13.52 8.22
CA ALA A 149 10.66 -14.67 7.30
C ALA A 149 11.75 -15.70 7.68
N ASP A 150 12.93 -15.25 8.10
CA ASP A 150 14.01 -16.13 8.54
C ASP A 150 13.63 -16.91 9.80
N LYS A 151 12.79 -16.33 10.65
CA LYS A 151 12.33 -16.98 11.89
C LYS A 151 11.06 -17.81 11.72
N THR A 152 10.31 -17.57 10.66
CA THR A 152 9.02 -18.23 10.41
C THR A 152 8.97 -18.77 8.98
N SER A 153 8.19 -18.15 8.11
CA SER A 153 8.12 -18.50 6.69
C SER A 153 7.66 -17.29 5.87
N ILE A 154 7.87 -17.36 4.56
CA ILE A 154 7.38 -16.32 3.65
C ILE A 154 5.86 -16.28 3.62
N GLU A 155 5.20 -17.44 3.66
CA GLU A 155 3.74 -17.51 3.73
C GLU A 155 3.21 -16.80 4.97
N PHE A 156 3.88 -16.98 6.11
CA PHE A 156 3.49 -16.35 7.38
C PHE A 156 3.56 -14.82 7.30
N ILE A 157 4.62 -14.25 6.70
CA ILE A 157 4.71 -12.79 6.56
C ILE A 157 3.61 -12.24 5.66
N PHE A 158 3.19 -12.96 4.62
CA PHE A 158 2.07 -12.55 3.79
C PHE A 158 0.75 -12.61 4.56
N GLN A 159 0.55 -13.61 5.40
CA GLN A 159 -0.64 -13.70 6.26
C GLN A 159 -0.72 -12.52 7.24
N ILE A 160 0.40 -12.15 7.87
CA ILE A 160 0.46 -11.02 8.81
C ILE A 160 0.30 -9.69 8.08
N SER A 161 0.96 -9.50 6.94
CA SER A 161 0.91 -8.25 6.22
C SER A 161 -0.50 -7.92 5.70
N THR A 162 -1.35 -8.91 5.50
CA THR A 162 -2.74 -8.69 5.08
C THR A 162 -3.56 -7.91 6.11
N LEU A 163 -3.13 -7.89 7.37
CA LEU A 163 -3.82 -7.14 8.42
C LEU A 163 -3.51 -5.63 8.37
N LEU A 164 -2.42 -5.24 7.70
CA LEU A 164 -2.00 -3.83 7.66
C LEU A 164 -3.04 -2.90 7.02
N PRO A 165 -3.70 -3.24 5.89
CA PRO A 165 -4.72 -2.37 5.31
C PRO A 165 -5.91 -2.11 6.22
N LEU A 166 -6.17 -2.95 7.22
CA LEU A 166 -7.25 -2.72 8.20
C LEU A 166 -7.00 -1.46 9.03
N LEU A 167 -5.75 -1.00 9.16
CA LEU A 167 -5.45 0.28 9.80
C LEU A 167 -6.08 1.46 9.05
N GLY A 168 -6.50 1.27 7.80
CA GLY A 168 -7.26 2.27 7.06
C GLY A 168 -8.55 2.71 7.73
N MET A 169 -9.07 1.94 8.69
CA MET A 169 -10.25 2.32 9.48
C MET A 169 -10.06 3.66 10.18
N VAL A 170 -8.82 4.03 10.56
CA VAL A 170 -8.56 5.32 11.21
C VAL A 170 -8.82 6.53 10.29
N THR A 171 -8.98 6.31 8.98
CA THR A 171 -9.34 7.37 8.04
C THR A 171 -10.66 8.06 8.42
N VAL A 172 -11.54 7.36 9.11
CA VAL A 172 -12.82 7.92 9.60
C VAL A 172 -12.58 9.17 10.47
N PHE A 173 -11.45 9.23 11.17
CA PHE A 173 -11.11 10.36 12.02
C PHE A 173 -10.45 11.53 11.28
N LEU A 174 -10.18 11.40 9.98
CA LEU A 174 -9.64 12.51 9.20
C LEU A 174 -10.74 13.56 8.94
N PRO A 175 -10.43 14.86 9.12
CA PRO A 175 -11.37 15.91 8.73
C PRO A 175 -11.52 15.97 7.21
N ASN A 176 -12.72 16.28 6.75
CA ASN A 176 -12.97 16.51 5.33
C ASN A 176 -12.59 17.95 4.98
N ILE A 177 -11.50 18.14 4.23
CA ILE A 177 -11.01 19.46 3.81
C ILE A 177 -11.45 19.84 2.40
N ASP A 178 -12.06 18.90 1.66
CA ASP A 178 -12.49 19.12 0.28
C ASP A 178 -13.91 19.73 0.19
N GLY A 179 -14.59 19.85 1.30
CA GLY A 179 -15.98 20.30 1.37
C GLY A 179 -16.17 21.79 1.66
N LYS A 180 -15.22 22.65 1.27
CA LYS A 180 -15.34 24.10 1.42
C LYS A 180 -15.63 24.77 0.10
#